data_1babfc5067f994cdb958449bd33da7e3
#
_entry.id   1babfc5067f994cdb958449bd33da7e3
#
_cell.length_a   1.000
_cell.length_b   1.000
_cell.length_c   1.000
_cell.angle_alpha   90.00
_cell.angle_beta   90.00
_cell.angle_gamma   90.00
#
_symmetry.space_group_name_H-M   'P 1'
#
loop_
_entity.id
_entity.type
_entity.pdbx_description
1 polymer ?
#
loop_
_entity_poly.entity_id
_entity_poly.type
_entity_poly.pdbx_seq_one_letter_code
_entity_poly.pdbx_strand_id
1 'polypeptide(L)'
;MASAPDWTPLPHMISPMTEVEGRSALSPEVGTTRVEAFSDSVMAVIVTIMAFELRPPQGAGLDAMRDQLPGVLVYMLSFVFVGIYWNNHHHLLRAADRISGAAMWANLFLLFWLSLIPVLTEWVRDEYRHALPAASYGAVALAAGLAYTILVRALIQTNGRESRLARAIGSDIKGYLSLVLYAVAVGLAFVSPWISYGIFVAVALMWFVPDRRFTRR
;
A
#
# COMPACT_ATOMS: atom_id res chain seq x y z
N MET A 1 -73.64 -41.21 -18.02
CA MET A 1 -73.73 -40.00 -17.17
C MET A 1 -72.51 -40.06 -16.25
N ALA A 2 -71.44 -39.36 -16.63
CA ALA A 2 -70.20 -39.25 -15.82
C ALA A 2 -70.26 -37.97 -15.02
N SER A 3 -70.19 -38.11 -13.71
CA SER A 3 -70.17 -36.98 -12.78
C SER A 3 -68.84 -36.26 -12.84
N ALA A 4 -68.89 -34.94 -12.97
CA ALA A 4 -67.72 -34.06 -12.95
C ALA A 4 -67.04 -34.05 -11.55
N PRO A 5 -65.69 -33.93 -11.50
CA PRO A 5 -64.98 -33.82 -10.25
C PRO A 5 -65.18 -32.45 -9.60
N ASP A 6 -65.43 -32.47 -8.31
CA ASP A 6 -65.64 -31.33 -7.44
C ASP A 6 -64.32 -30.60 -7.14
N TRP A 7 -64.12 -29.39 -7.69
CA TRP A 7 -62.99 -28.52 -7.42
C TRP A 7 -63.32 -27.61 -6.25
N THR A 8 -63.07 -28.04 -5.04
CA THR A 8 -63.02 -27.12 -3.90
C THR A 8 -61.64 -26.42 -3.85
N PRO A 9 -61.59 -25.09 -3.92
CA PRO A 9 -60.34 -24.38 -3.81
C PRO A 9 -59.80 -24.52 -2.35
N LEU A 10 -58.56 -24.96 -2.23
CA LEU A 10 -57.82 -24.93 -0.98
C LEU A 10 -57.74 -23.50 -0.44
N PRO A 11 -57.88 -23.24 0.87
CA PRO A 11 -57.73 -21.92 1.43
C PRO A 11 -56.31 -21.44 1.22
N HIS A 12 -56.20 -20.27 0.59
CA HIS A 12 -54.93 -19.56 0.31
C HIS A 12 -54.25 -19.27 1.66
N MET A 13 -53.25 -20.04 1.97
CA MET A 13 -52.17 -19.59 2.85
C MET A 13 -51.28 -18.60 2.09
N ILE A 14 -51.83 -17.42 1.81
CA ILE A 14 -51.03 -16.27 1.50
C ILE A 14 -50.50 -15.76 2.84
N SER A 15 -49.33 -16.27 3.23
CA SER A 15 -48.52 -15.56 4.23
C SER A 15 -48.18 -14.20 3.59
N PRO A 16 -48.36 -13.08 4.31
CA PRO A 16 -47.89 -11.81 3.81
C PRO A 16 -46.38 -11.96 3.63
N MET A 17 -45.92 -11.82 2.40
CA MET A 17 -44.51 -11.60 2.13
C MET A 17 -44.15 -10.35 2.95
N THR A 18 -43.57 -10.59 4.10
CA THR A 18 -42.83 -9.56 4.81
C THR A 18 -41.85 -9.00 3.79
N GLU A 19 -42.08 -7.76 3.46
CA GLU A 19 -41.27 -6.87 2.70
C GLU A 19 -39.84 -7.06 3.21
N VAL A 20 -39.04 -7.85 2.50
CA VAL A 20 -37.62 -7.93 2.70
C VAL A 20 -37.09 -6.57 2.29
N GLU A 21 -37.12 -5.63 3.23
CA GLU A 21 -36.32 -4.43 3.20
C GLU A 21 -34.84 -4.82 3.16
N GLY A 22 -34.44 -5.42 2.06
CA GLY A 22 -33.07 -5.71 1.69
C GLY A 22 -32.37 -4.45 1.21
N ARG A 23 -32.29 -3.40 2.02
CA ARG A 23 -31.12 -2.54 1.99
C ARG A 23 -29.99 -3.37 2.58
N SER A 24 -29.39 -4.17 1.74
CA SER A 24 -28.04 -4.68 1.94
C SER A 24 -27.09 -3.47 2.01
N ALA A 25 -27.10 -2.77 3.15
CA ALA A 25 -25.96 -1.98 3.55
C ALA A 25 -24.82 -3.01 3.59
N LEU A 26 -23.92 -2.94 2.58
CA LEU A 26 -22.70 -3.74 2.54
C LEU A 26 -22.10 -3.69 3.93
N SER A 27 -21.92 -4.86 4.57
CA SER A 27 -21.37 -4.90 5.91
C SER A 27 -20.06 -4.11 5.92
N PRO A 28 -19.72 -3.39 6.99
CA PRO A 28 -18.47 -2.62 7.07
C PRO A 28 -17.23 -3.44 6.68
N GLU A 29 -17.21 -4.72 6.99
CA GLU A 29 -16.15 -5.67 6.64
C GLU A 29 -15.98 -5.85 5.12
N VAL A 30 -17.07 -5.86 4.35
CA VAL A 30 -17.01 -5.96 2.89
C VAL A 30 -16.33 -4.73 2.27
N GLY A 31 -16.50 -3.56 2.89
CA GLY A 31 -15.87 -2.32 2.43
C GLY A 31 -14.34 -2.34 2.58
N THR A 32 -13.82 -2.75 3.73
CA THR A 32 -12.38 -2.83 4.01
C THR A 32 -11.69 -3.89 3.14
N THR A 33 -12.28 -5.07 2.99
CA THR A 33 -11.75 -6.16 2.16
C THR A 33 -11.62 -5.76 0.68
N ARG A 34 -12.59 -5.02 0.14
CA ARG A 34 -12.52 -4.54 -1.26
C ARG A 34 -11.41 -3.52 -1.47
N VAL A 35 -11.21 -2.60 -0.52
CA VAL A 35 -10.13 -1.60 -0.60
C VAL A 35 -8.77 -2.27 -0.44
N GLU A 36 -8.65 -3.25 0.46
CA GLU A 36 -7.45 -4.07 0.63
C GLU A 36 -7.11 -4.78 -0.68
N ALA A 37 -8.04 -5.54 -1.25
CA ALA A 37 -7.83 -6.27 -2.51
C ALA A 37 -7.46 -5.36 -3.69
N PHE A 38 -8.08 -4.20 -3.81
CA PHE A 38 -7.73 -3.22 -4.83
C PHE A 38 -6.30 -2.69 -4.64
N SER A 39 -5.94 -2.32 -3.40
CA SER A 39 -4.61 -1.79 -3.09
C SER A 39 -3.51 -2.84 -3.30
N ASP A 40 -3.75 -4.08 -2.88
CA ASP A 40 -2.83 -5.20 -3.10
C ASP A 40 -2.61 -5.45 -4.60
N SER A 41 -3.67 -5.37 -5.41
CA SER A 41 -3.58 -5.51 -6.85
C SER A 41 -2.73 -4.39 -7.48
N VAL A 42 -2.92 -3.15 -7.06
CA VAL A 42 -2.12 -2.01 -7.55
C VAL A 42 -0.65 -2.18 -7.15
N MET A 43 -0.35 -2.52 -5.90
CA MET A 43 1.02 -2.71 -5.43
C MET A 43 1.70 -3.90 -6.13
N ALA A 44 0.98 -4.99 -6.42
CA ALA A 44 1.49 -6.11 -7.19
C ALA A 44 1.87 -5.68 -8.63
N VAL A 45 1.04 -4.86 -9.28
CA VAL A 45 1.34 -4.31 -10.60
C VAL A 45 2.57 -3.40 -10.57
N ILE A 46 2.71 -2.52 -9.55
CA ILE A 46 3.87 -1.66 -9.37
C ILE A 46 5.15 -2.50 -9.32
N VAL A 47 5.17 -3.57 -8.53
CA VAL A 47 6.32 -4.48 -8.40
C VAL A 47 6.64 -5.19 -9.71
N THR A 48 5.63 -5.67 -10.43
CA THR A 48 5.84 -6.36 -11.72
C THR A 48 6.33 -5.42 -12.81
N ILE A 49 5.83 -4.19 -12.87
CA ILE A 49 6.35 -3.17 -13.81
C ILE A 49 7.83 -2.91 -13.53
N MET A 50 8.23 -2.71 -12.27
CA MET A 50 9.65 -2.53 -11.93
C MET A 50 10.52 -3.71 -12.38
N ALA A 51 9.99 -4.96 -12.32
CA ALA A 51 10.73 -6.13 -12.77
C ALA A 51 10.92 -6.14 -14.30
N PHE A 52 9.94 -5.67 -15.06
CA PHE A 52 10.06 -5.53 -16.53
C PHE A 52 11.08 -4.47 -16.95
N GLU A 53 11.35 -3.46 -16.10
CA GLU A 53 12.36 -2.45 -16.34
C GLU A 53 13.80 -2.97 -16.13
N LEU A 54 13.98 -4.15 -15.53
CA LEU A 54 15.32 -4.77 -15.44
C LEU A 54 15.76 -5.24 -16.82
N ARG A 55 16.79 -4.57 -17.36
CA ARG A 55 17.39 -4.96 -18.64
C ARG A 55 18.38 -6.10 -18.44
N PRO A 56 18.41 -7.10 -19.34
CA PRO A 56 19.44 -8.14 -19.26
C PRO A 56 20.83 -7.54 -19.49
N PRO A 57 21.91 -8.16 -18.94
CA PRO A 57 23.27 -7.74 -19.19
C PRO A 57 23.59 -7.73 -20.70
N GLN A 58 24.31 -6.71 -21.16
CA GLN A 58 24.75 -6.62 -22.54
C GLN A 58 26.09 -7.37 -22.71
N GLY A 59 26.02 -8.68 -22.98
CA GLY A 59 27.16 -9.56 -23.13
C GLY A 59 27.10 -10.79 -22.20
N ALA A 60 28.05 -11.72 -22.39
CA ALA A 60 28.09 -13.00 -21.66
C ALA A 60 29.21 -13.06 -20.58
N GLY A 61 29.95 -11.98 -20.37
CA GLY A 61 31.04 -11.93 -19.40
C GLY A 61 30.67 -11.38 -18.02
N LEU A 62 31.55 -11.57 -17.04
CA LEU A 62 31.41 -11.03 -15.70
C LEU A 62 31.34 -9.49 -15.68
N ASP A 63 31.98 -8.82 -16.65
CA ASP A 63 31.94 -7.36 -16.75
C ASP A 63 30.53 -6.87 -17.06
N ALA A 64 29.79 -7.54 -17.97
CA ALA A 64 28.40 -7.22 -18.25
C ALA A 64 27.50 -7.37 -17.02
N MET A 65 27.77 -8.34 -16.14
CA MET A 65 27.07 -8.48 -14.86
C MET A 65 27.42 -7.34 -13.88
N ARG A 66 28.69 -6.91 -13.84
CA ARG A 66 29.11 -5.79 -12.98
C ARG A 66 28.46 -4.48 -13.41
N ASP A 67 28.34 -4.26 -14.71
CA ASP A 67 27.69 -3.05 -15.24
C ASP A 67 26.18 -2.98 -14.89
N GLN A 68 25.54 -4.13 -14.72
CA GLN A 68 24.12 -4.22 -14.29
C GLN A 68 23.91 -4.09 -12.78
N LEU A 69 24.98 -4.26 -11.97
CA LEU A 69 24.86 -4.29 -10.53
C LEU A 69 24.17 -3.05 -9.92
N PRO A 70 24.49 -1.81 -10.34
CA PRO A 70 23.78 -0.63 -9.83
C PRO A 70 22.28 -0.68 -10.08
N GLY A 71 21.87 -1.11 -11.29
CA GLY A 71 20.45 -1.24 -11.65
C GLY A 71 19.71 -2.27 -10.79
N VAL A 72 20.34 -3.42 -10.56
CA VAL A 72 19.79 -4.47 -9.69
C VAL A 72 19.67 -3.97 -8.25
N LEU A 73 20.64 -3.24 -7.73
CA LEU A 73 20.59 -2.68 -6.37
C LEU A 73 19.49 -1.64 -6.21
N VAL A 74 19.30 -0.76 -7.19
CA VAL A 74 18.20 0.22 -7.19
C VAL A 74 16.84 -0.49 -7.25
N TYR A 75 16.70 -1.50 -8.11
CA TYR A 75 15.50 -2.33 -8.16
C TYR A 75 15.21 -3.01 -6.82
N MET A 76 16.21 -3.64 -6.21
CA MET A 76 16.06 -4.30 -4.90
C MET A 76 15.61 -3.31 -3.82
N LEU A 77 16.19 -2.10 -3.79
CA LEU A 77 15.79 -1.06 -2.85
C LEU A 77 14.33 -0.65 -3.07
N SER A 78 13.91 -0.45 -4.31
CA SER A 78 12.54 -0.08 -4.66
C SER A 78 11.54 -1.20 -4.38
N PHE A 79 11.91 -2.45 -4.66
CA PHE A 79 11.11 -3.63 -4.33
C PHE A 79 10.85 -3.70 -2.82
N VAL A 80 11.91 -3.57 -2.03
CA VAL A 80 11.82 -3.56 -0.56
C VAL A 80 10.96 -2.38 -0.08
N PHE A 81 11.13 -1.21 -0.66
CA PHE A 81 10.34 -0.03 -0.34
C PHE A 81 8.83 -0.29 -0.54
N VAL A 82 8.41 -0.77 -1.70
CA VAL A 82 7.01 -1.09 -1.97
C VAL A 82 6.53 -2.23 -1.07
N GLY A 83 7.36 -3.24 -0.83
CA GLY A 83 7.07 -4.36 0.07
C GLY A 83 6.81 -3.93 1.52
N ILE A 84 7.56 -2.94 2.02
CA ILE A 84 7.34 -2.34 3.35
C ILE A 84 5.96 -1.65 3.39
N TYR A 85 5.62 -0.87 2.35
CA TYR A 85 4.29 -0.24 2.27
C TYR A 85 3.18 -1.28 2.21
N TRP A 86 3.32 -2.30 1.37
CA TRP A 86 2.36 -3.39 1.27
C TRP A 86 2.12 -4.08 2.62
N ASN A 87 3.19 -4.46 3.31
CA ASN A 87 3.08 -5.14 4.61
C ASN A 87 2.40 -4.27 5.67
N ASN A 88 2.79 -2.99 5.77
CA ASN A 88 2.20 -2.07 6.74
C ASN A 88 0.75 -1.72 6.39
N HIS A 89 0.44 -1.55 5.11
CA HIS A 89 -0.91 -1.28 4.61
C HIS A 89 -1.87 -2.45 4.89
N HIS A 90 -1.43 -3.68 4.63
CA HIS A 90 -2.17 -4.89 4.94
C HIS A 90 -2.54 -4.97 6.44
N HIS A 91 -1.57 -4.77 7.33
CA HIS A 91 -1.82 -4.76 8.77
C HIS A 91 -2.74 -3.60 9.20
N LEU A 92 -2.57 -2.43 8.60
CA LEU A 92 -3.39 -1.25 8.86
C LEU A 92 -4.86 -1.48 8.53
N LEU A 93 -5.17 -2.00 7.34
CA LEU A 93 -6.56 -2.24 6.91
C LEU A 93 -7.21 -3.39 7.68
N ARG A 94 -6.46 -4.43 8.02
CA ARG A 94 -6.96 -5.52 8.86
C ARG A 94 -7.30 -5.11 10.29
N ALA A 95 -6.64 -4.07 10.80
CA ALA A 95 -6.95 -3.53 12.13
C ALA A 95 -8.14 -2.56 12.12
N ALA A 96 -8.59 -2.11 10.95
CA ALA A 96 -9.68 -1.17 10.77
C ALA A 96 -11.03 -1.91 10.62
N ASP A 97 -12.00 -1.58 11.47
CA ASP A 97 -13.35 -2.15 11.39
C ASP A 97 -14.20 -1.46 10.32
N ARG A 98 -13.91 -0.18 10.02
CA ARG A 98 -14.66 0.66 9.07
C ARG A 98 -13.74 1.50 8.22
N ILE A 99 -14.21 1.79 6.99
CA ILE A 99 -13.53 2.69 6.07
C ILE A 99 -14.51 3.81 5.66
N SER A 100 -14.06 5.06 5.73
CA SER A 100 -14.82 6.23 5.29
C SER A 100 -14.43 6.65 3.89
N GLY A 101 -15.24 7.51 3.24
CA GLY A 101 -14.88 8.12 1.97
C GLY A 101 -13.55 8.89 2.03
N ALA A 102 -13.29 9.59 3.14
CA ALA A 102 -12.01 10.28 3.35
C ALA A 102 -10.82 9.30 3.40
N ALA A 103 -10.98 8.15 4.08
CA ALA A 103 -9.96 7.11 4.12
C ALA A 103 -9.74 6.46 2.74
N MET A 104 -10.80 6.29 1.94
CA MET A 104 -10.68 5.79 0.56
C MET A 104 -9.88 6.75 -0.32
N TRP A 105 -10.13 8.06 -0.25
CA TRP A 105 -9.36 9.06 -0.98
C TRP A 105 -7.91 9.15 -0.51
N ALA A 106 -7.67 9.06 0.81
CA ALA A 106 -6.32 8.99 1.36
C ALA A 106 -5.57 7.75 0.89
N ASN A 107 -6.25 6.62 0.75
CA ASN A 107 -5.70 5.40 0.19
C ASN A 107 -5.31 5.57 -1.29
N LEU A 108 -6.19 6.15 -2.11
CA LEU A 108 -5.88 6.44 -3.51
C LEU A 108 -4.71 7.42 -3.64
N PHE A 109 -4.62 8.40 -2.75
CA PHE A 109 -3.49 9.35 -2.72
C PHE A 109 -2.17 8.66 -2.39
N LEU A 110 -2.16 7.68 -1.47
CA LEU A 110 -0.99 6.84 -1.23
C LEU A 110 -0.62 6.03 -2.47
N LEU A 111 -1.58 5.33 -3.07
CA LEU A 111 -1.33 4.51 -4.25
C LEU A 111 -0.83 5.32 -5.45
N PHE A 112 -1.28 6.58 -5.60
CA PHE A 112 -0.76 7.50 -6.61
C PHE A 112 0.75 7.72 -6.44
N TRP A 113 1.23 8.04 -5.23
CA TRP A 113 2.67 8.23 -5.00
C TRP A 113 3.46 6.95 -5.18
N LEU A 114 2.93 5.82 -4.74
CA LEU A 114 3.59 4.52 -4.95
C LEU A 114 3.68 4.15 -6.43
N SER A 115 2.69 4.52 -7.25
CA SER A 115 2.69 4.22 -8.69
C SER A 115 3.77 4.97 -9.49
N LEU A 116 4.39 6.00 -8.91
CA LEU A 116 5.51 6.72 -9.51
C LEU A 116 6.88 6.02 -9.26
N ILE A 117 6.94 5.07 -8.33
CA ILE A 117 8.19 4.39 -7.96
C ILE A 117 8.85 3.69 -9.15
N PRO A 118 8.14 2.96 -10.04
CA PRO A 118 8.77 2.34 -11.21
C PRO A 118 9.53 3.35 -12.08
N VAL A 119 8.90 4.48 -12.41
CA VAL A 119 9.49 5.53 -13.25
C VAL A 119 10.75 6.10 -12.60
N LEU A 120 10.72 6.34 -11.29
CA LEU A 120 11.89 6.87 -10.58
C LEU A 120 12.98 5.81 -10.38
N THR A 121 12.61 4.55 -10.26
CA THR A 121 13.54 3.43 -10.22
C THR A 121 14.33 3.34 -11.54
N GLU A 122 13.65 3.47 -12.66
CA GLU A 122 14.28 3.50 -13.99
C GLU A 122 15.21 4.71 -14.12
N TRP A 123 14.74 5.91 -13.77
CA TRP A 123 15.54 7.12 -13.86
C TRP A 123 16.78 7.07 -12.96
N VAL A 124 16.64 6.63 -11.71
CA VAL A 124 17.77 6.43 -10.79
C VAL A 124 18.72 5.38 -11.32
N ARG A 125 18.24 4.27 -11.89
CA ARG A 125 19.09 3.23 -12.49
C ARG A 125 19.99 3.79 -13.58
N ASP A 126 19.41 4.60 -14.50
CA ASP A 126 20.15 5.12 -15.65
C ASP A 126 21.06 6.30 -15.25
N GLU A 127 20.71 7.08 -14.24
CA GLU A 127 21.36 8.33 -13.85
C GLU A 127 21.73 8.39 -12.35
N TYR A 128 22.10 7.25 -11.75
CA TYR A 128 22.32 7.12 -10.29
C TYR A 128 23.41 8.04 -9.71
N ARG A 129 24.30 8.59 -10.55
CA ARG A 129 25.35 9.51 -10.14
C ARG A 129 24.90 10.97 -10.05
N HIS A 130 23.70 11.27 -10.53
CA HIS A 130 23.17 12.62 -10.57
C HIS A 130 22.25 12.91 -9.38
N ALA A 131 22.27 14.16 -8.92
CA ALA A 131 21.51 14.60 -7.76
C ALA A 131 20.00 14.56 -7.99
N LEU A 132 19.54 14.96 -9.19
CA LEU A 132 18.12 15.15 -9.46
C LEU A 132 17.31 13.85 -9.39
N PRO A 133 17.74 12.72 -10.00
CA PRO A 133 17.06 11.44 -9.84
C PRO A 133 16.97 10.99 -8.38
N ALA A 134 18.07 11.09 -7.61
CA ALA A 134 18.10 10.74 -6.20
C ALA A 134 17.16 11.63 -5.36
N ALA A 135 17.17 12.95 -5.60
CA ALA A 135 16.27 13.89 -4.94
C ALA A 135 14.81 13.62 -5.28
N SER A 136 14.49 13.34 -6.54
CA SER A 136 13.13 13.03 -7.00
C SER A 136 12.61 11.73 -6.38
N TYR A 137 13.44 10.70 -6.30
CA TYR A 137 13.12 9.46 -5.60
C TYR A 137 12.80 9.71 -4.12
N GLY A 138 13.66 10.49 -3.44
CA GLY A 138 13.45 10.88 -2.05
C GLY A 138 12.18 11.72 -1.85
N ALA A 139 11.86 12.62 -2.78
CA ALA A 139 10.64 13.43 -2.73
C ALA A 139 9.38 12.58 -2.86
N VAL A 140 9.36 11.59 -3.76
CA VAL A 140 8.22 10.65 -3.89
C VAL A 140 8.15 9.73 -2.67
N ALA A 141 9.28 9.26 -2.12
CA ALA A 141 9.30 8.48 -0.89
C ALA A 141 8.74 9.29 0.30
N LEU A 142 9.10 10.57 0.42
CA LEU A 142 8.55 11.49 1.41
C LEU A 142 7.04 11.67 1.22
N ALA A 143 6.60 11.91 -0.01
CA ALA A 143 5.19 12.12 -0.32
C ALA A 143 4.35 10.85 -0.05
N ALA A 144 4.86 9.67 -0.36
CA ALA A 144 4.23 8.40 -0.02
C ALA A 144 4.12 8.22 1.51
N GLY A 145 5.16 8.57 2.27
CA GLY A 145 5.13 8.54 3.73
C GLY A 145 4.10 9.51 4.33
N LEU A 146 4.01 10.73 3.78
CA LEU A 146 2.99 11.70 4.18
C LEU A 146 1.58 11.19 3.85
N ALA A 147 1.38 10.63 2.65
CA ALA A 147 0.11 10.04 2.24
C ALA A 147 -0.29 8.86 3.14
N TYR A 148 0.65 8.00 3.52
CA TYR A 148 0.42 6.93 4.50
C TYR A 148 -0.01 7.48 5.85
N THR A 149 0.65 8.52 6.34
CA THR A 149 0.29 9.18 7.60
C THR A 149 -1.13 9.78 7.54
N ILE A 150 -1.52 10.37 6.40
CA ILE A 150 -2.89 10.87 6.17
C ILE A 150 -3.89 9.72 6.21
N LEU A 151 -3.60 8.60 5.54
CA LEU A 151 -4.45 7.40 5.56
C LEU A 151 -4.65 6.87 6.99
N VAL A 152 -3.56 6.72 7.75
CA VAL A 152 -3.61 6.29 9.16
C VAL A 152 -4.51 7.21 9.99
N ARG A 153 -4.35 8.53 9.86
CA ARG A 153 -5.18 9.51 10.58
C ARG A 153 -6.65 9.42 10.19
N ALA A 154 -6.95 9.30 8.88
CA ALA A 154 -8.33 9.16 8.40
C ALA A 154 -9.00 7.88 8.93
N LEU A 155 -8.26 6.77 8.99
CA LEU A 155 -8.76 5.52 9.56
C LEU A 155 -8.97 5.61 11.07
N ILE A 156 -8.06 6.24 11.82
CA ILE A 156 -8.24 6.47 13.27
C ILE A 156 -9.45 7.36 13.54
N GLN A 157 -9.68 8.41 12.76
CA GLN A 157 -10.85 9.28 12.89
C GLN A 157 -12.15 8.51 12.65
N THR A 158 -12.15 7.57 11.68
CA THR A 158 -13.32 6.76 11.35
C THR A 158 -13.62 5.69 12.39
N ASN A 159 -12.59 5.05 12.97
CA ASN A 159 -12.71 3.93 13.88
C ASN A 159 -12.70 4.34 15.37
N GLY A 160 -12.26 5.57 15.68
CA GLY A 160 -12.16 6.11 17.03
C GLY A 160 -10.74 5.96 17.62
N ARG A 161 -10.42 6.88 18.55
CA ARG A 161 -9.08 6.93 19.20
C ARG A 161 -8.83 5.78 20.17
N GLU A 162 -9.86 5.10 20.64
CA GLU A 162 -9.77 3.93 21.53
C GLU A 162 -9.91 2.60 20.76
N SER A 163 -9.96 2.64 19.43
CA SER A 163 -10.10 1.46 18.59
C SER A 163 -8.88 0.52 18.67
N ARG A 164 -9.10 -0.72 18.24
CA ARG A 164 -7.99 -1.70 18.06
C ARG A 164 -6.90 -1.14 17.17
N LEU A 165 -7.30 -0.44 16.10
CA LEU A 165 -6.42 0.23 15.16
C LEU A 165 -5.53 1.26 15.87
N ALA A 166 -6.11 2.20 16.62
CA ALA A 166 -5.35 3.26 17.31
C ALA A 166 -4.36 2.68 18.33
N ARG A 167 -4.75 1.61 19.04
CA ARG A 167 -3.87 0.91 19.98
C ARG A 167 -2.73 0.16 19.27
N ALA A 168 -3.02 -0.44 18.11
CA ALA A 168 -2.02 -1.15 17.32
C ALA A 168 -0.95 -0.22 16.74
N ILE A 169 -1.34 0.97 16.29
CA ILE A 169 -0.40 1.97 15.74
C ILE A 169 0.44 2.60 16.87
N GLY A 170 -0.17 2.94 18.00
CA GLY A 170 0.50 3.58 19.14
C GLY A 170 1.23 4.88 18.74
N SER A 171 2.47 5.07 19.22
CA SER A 171 3.33 6.18 18.79
C SER A 171 4.08 5.75 17.52
N ASP A 172 3.77 6.35 16.36
CA ASP A 172 4.41 6.04 15.07
C ASP A 172 5.77 6.75 14.91
N ILE A 173 6.71 6.44 15.83
CA ILE A 173 8.05 7.05 15.84
C ILE A 173 8.80 6.69 14.55
N LYS A 174 8.70 5.46 14.07
CA LYS A 174 9.38 5.03 12.84
C LYS A 174 8.86 5.77 11.61
N GLY A 175 7.53 5.96 11.51
CA GLY A 175 6.91 6.72 10.43
C GLY A 175 7.43 8.17 10.42
N TYR A 176 7.38 8.88 11.56
CA TYR A 176 7.90 10.24 11.64
C TYR A 176 9.40 10.34 11.37
N LEU A 177 10.20 9.41 11.90
CA LEU A 177 11.63 9.37 11.64
C LEU A 177 11.92 9.16 10.14
N SER A 178 11.15 8.29 9.48
CA SER A 178 11.28 8.09 8.03
C SER A 178 11.00 9.36 7.24
N LEU A 179 9.96 10.12 7.61
CA LEU A 179 9.65 11.40 6.95
C LEU A 179 10.80 12.41 7.08
N VAL A 180 11.36 12.53 8.28
CA VAL A 180 12.52 13.42 8.51
C VAL A 180 13.73 12.96 7.69
N LEU A 181 14.03 11.66 7.70
CA LEU A 181 15.15 11.10 6.96
C LEU A 181 14.97 11.26 5.43
N TYR A 182 13.76 11.08 4.89
CA TYR A 182 13.52 11.34 3.46
C TYR A 182 13.67 12.83 3.12
N ALA A 183 13.15 13.74 3.95
CA ALA A 183 13.33 15.17 3.73
C ALA A 183 14.82 15.57 3.74
N VAL A 184 15.60 15.04 4.68
CA VAL A 184 17.05 15.23 4.75
C VAL A 184 17.74 14.64 3.52
N ALA A 185 17.35 13.43 3.09
CA ALA A 185 17.92 12.78 1.92
C ALA A 185 17.68 13.60 0.64
N VAL A 186 16.51 14.20 0.46
CA VAL A 186 16.24 15.11 -0.68
C VAL A 186 17.23 16.26 -0.72
N GLY A 187 17.50 16.93 0.40
CA GLY A 187 18.48 18.01 0.46
C GLY A 187 19.91 17.54 0.24
N LEU A 188 20.30 16.42 0.84
CA LEU A 188 21.65 15.86 0.75
C LEU A 188 21.95 15.22 -0.61
N ALA A 189 20.95 14.93 -1.45
CA ALA A 189 21.14 14.48 -2.82
C ALA A 189 21.96 15.48 -3.64
N PHE A 190 21.79 16.76 -3.38
CA PHE A 190 22.55 17.83 -4.06
C PHE A 190 23.98 17.99 -3.55
N VAL A 191 24.31 17.41 -2.41
CA VAL A 191 25.69 17.30 -1.90
C VAL A 191 26.33 16.03 -2.45
N SER A 192 25.65 14.89 -2.32
CA SER A 192 26.07 13.62 -2.89
C SER A 192 24.88 12.65 -2.99
N PRO A 193 24.54 12.13 -4.17
CA PRO A 193 23.47 11.12 -4.33
C PRO A 193 23.69 9.87 -3.46
N TRP A 194 24.95 9.49 -3.23
CA TRP A 194 25.32 8.32 -2.43
C TRP A 194 24.87 8.44 -0.96
N ILE A 195 24.89 9.66 -0.40
CA ILE A 195 24.38 9.90 0.96
C ILE A 195 22.89 9.62 1.01
N SER A 196 22.13 10.09 0.01
CA SER A 196 20.68 9.84 -0.09
C SER A 196 20.36 8.35 -0.20
N TYR A 197 21.08 7.61 -1.06
CA TYR A 197 20.90 6.17 -1.16
C TYR A 197 21.23 5.45 0.17
N GLY A 198 22.28 5.88 0.85
CA GLY A 198 22.62 5.36 2.18
C GLY A 198 21.48 5.58 3.19
N ILE A 199 20.83 6.75 3.15
CA ILE A 199 19.66 7.05 4.00
C ILE A 199 18.47 6.18 3.62
N PHE A 200 18.17 5.99 2.32
CA PHE A 200 17.07 5.14 1.86
C PHE A 200 17.27 3.69 2.32
N VAL A 201 18.49 3.17 2.20
CA VAL A 201 18.83 1.83 2.71
C VAL A 201 18.69 1.77 4.24
N ALA A 202 19.14 2.78 4.97
CA ALA A 202 19.01 2.83 6.43
C ALA A 202 17.54 2.83 6.87
N VAL A 203 16.68 3.60 6.19
CA VAL A 203 15.23 3.58 6.45
C VAL A 203 14.63 2.21 6.14
N ALA A 204 14.98 1.58 5.01
CA ALA A 204 14.51 0.25 4.67
C ALA A 204 14.92 -0.78 5.76
N LEU A 205 16.18 -0.76 6.20
CA LEU A 205 16.67 -1.65 7.26
C LEU A 205 15.96 -1.41 8.60
N MET A 206 15.66 -0.16 8.95
CA MET A 206 14.89 0.17 10.15
C MET A 206 13.51 -0.48 10.16
N TRP A 207 12.87 -0.61 8.99
CA TRP A 207 11.56 -1.25 8.86
C TRP A 207 11.61 -2.78 8.85
N PHE A 208 12.76 -3.40 8.51
CA PHE A 208 12.95 -4.85 8.65
C PHE A 208 13.00 -5.32 10.12
N VAL A 209 13.37 -4.44 11.04
CA VAL A 209 13.32 -4.77 12.47
C VAL A 209 11.85 -4.79 12.90
N PRO A 210 11.28 -5.95 13.27
CA PRO A 210 9.88 -6.05 13.66
C PRO A 210 9.59 -5.10 14.84
N ASP A 211 8.50 -4.36 14.75
CA ASP A 211 8.06 -3.59 15.89
C ASP A 211 7.52 -4.58 16.93
N ARG A 212 8.13 -4.60 18.13
CA ARG A 212 7.75 -5.51 19.22
C ARG A 212 6.27 -5.43 19.62
N ARG A 213 5.54 -4.48 19.06
CA ARG A 213 4.13 -4.22 19.28
C ARG A 213 3.20 -5.28 18.68
N PHE A 214 3.62 -5.93 17.59
CA PHE A 214 2.84 -6.97 16.91
C PHE A 214 3.17 -8.38 17.41
N THR A 215 4.19 -8.54 18.27
CA THR A 215 4.64 -9.84 18.78
C THR A 215 4.11 -10.18 20.18
N ARG A 216 3.38 -9.28 20.85
CA ARG A 216 2.67 -9.62 22.10
C ARG A 216 1.25 -10.08 21.74
N ARG A 217 1.11 -11.38 21.59
CA ARG A 217 -0.17 -12.10 21.65
C ARG A 217 -0.67 -12.16 23.10
#